data_529c925673a396807f68ea71379c2d5d
#
_entry.id   529c925673a396807f68ea71379c2d5d
#
_cell.length_a   1.000
_cell.length_b   1.000
_cell.length_c   1.000
_cell.angle_alpha   90.00
_cell.angle_beta   90.00
_cell.angle_gamma   90.00
#
_symmetry.space_group_name_H-M   'P 1'
#
loop_
_entity.id
_entity.type
_entity.pdbx_description
1 polymer ?
#
loop_
_entity_poly.entity_id
_entity_poly.type
_entity_poly.pdbx_seq_one_letter_code
_entity_poly.pdbx_strand_id
1 'polypeptide(L)'
;MSKVLLVLLGESGTGKTTIANELRNKYNMKVLQSYTTRPKRNENEDGHTFVSLGEYLLLKDKVAENKYSGYFYCATEEQVNENDIYVCDCEGIKMLRETYKGDKKIIVVRLTCPRDERIKRMEKDRRTSQTILLRDLYDEKAFQYADMLADYMLDNDNLEETVDGVRYIYEKECEED
;
A
#
# COMPACT_ATOMS: atom_id res chain seq x y z
N MET A 1 19.40 9.49 0.26
CA MET A 1 18.04 8.95 0.08
C MET A 1 18.16 7.45 0.19
N SER A 2 17.17 6.76 0.78
CA SER A 2 17.15 5.29 0.83
C SER A 2 17.13 4.71 -0.57
N LYS A 3 17.82 3.60 -0.77
CA LYS A 3 17.84 2.85 -2.03
C LYS A 3 16.70 1.80 -2.13
N VAL A 4 15.87 1.68 -1.09
CA VAL A 4 14.79 0.71 -1.01
C VAL A 4 13.44 1.42 -0.93
N LEU A 5 12.43 0.88 -1.62
CA LEU A 5 11.02 1.14 -1.40
C LEU A 5 10.38 -0.16 -0.88
N LEU A 6 9.88 -0.17 0.35
CA LEU A 6 9.01 -1.24 0.84
C LEU A 6 7.59 -1.03 0.34
N VAL A 7 7.03 -2.04 -0.30
CA VAL A 7 5.62 -2.04 -0.73
C VAL A 7 4.83 -2.99 0.14
N LEU A 8 3.89 -2.44 0.93
CA LEU A 8 2.98 -3.23 1.76
C LEU A 8 1.79 -3.72 0.93
N LEU A 9 1.67 -5.03 0.78
CA LEU A 9 0.64 -5.74 0.05
C LEU A 9 -0.26 -6.52 1.01
N GLY A 10 -1.54 -6.62 0.75
CA GLY A 10 -2.49 -7.43 1.53
C GLY A 10 -3.93 -6.99 1.32
N GLU A 11 -4.87 -7.85 1.63
CA GLU A 11 -6.30 -7.62 1.52
C GLU A 11 -6.75 -6.48 2.45
N SER A 12 -7.98 -6.01 2.26
CA SER A 12 -8.63 -5.05 3.14
C SER A 12 -8.71 -5.60 4.57
N GLY A 13 -8.39 -4.75 5.55
CA GLY A 13 -8.39 -5.14 6.97
C GLY A 13 -7.12 -5.83 7.46
N THR A 14 -6.10 -6.08 6.61
CA THR A 14 -4.81 -6.66 7.05
C THR A 14 -3.93 -5.70 7.86
N GLY A 15 -4.26 -4.40 7.93
CA GLY A 15 -3.54 -3.43 8.75
C GLY A 15 -2.44 -2.64 8.04
N LYS A 16 -2.31 -2.70 6.72
CA LYS A 16 -1.28 -1.99 5.93
C LYS A 16 -1.12 -0.52 6.31
N THR A 17 -2.21 0.24 6.32
CA THR A 17 -2.21 1.67 6.64
C THR A 17 -1.79 1.93 8.08
N THR A 18 -2.22 1.08 9.01
CA THR A 18 -1.84 1.18 10.43
C THR A 18 -0.34 0.97 10.59
N ILE A 19 0.21 -0.09 9.97
CA ILE A 19 1.64 -0.38 9.99
C ILE A 19 2.45 0.75 9.35
N ALA A 20 2.04 1.25 8.18
CA ALA A 20 2.70 2.38 7.53
C ALA A 20 2.72 3.64 8.42
N ASN A 21 1.61 3.93 9.11
CA ASN A 21 1.53 5.04 10.05
C ASN A 21 2.42 4.85 11.29
N GLU A 22 2.48 3.64 11.85
CA GLU A 22 3.38 3.33 12.96
C GLU A 22 4.85 3.51 12.56
N LEU A 23 5.24 3.03 11.39
CA LEU A 23 6.59 3.20 10.86
C LEU A 23 6.92 4.69 10.64
N ARG A 24 5.97 5.47 10.12
CA ARG A 24 6.12 6.92 10.00
C ARG A 24 6.31 7.59 11.37
N ASN A 25 5.47 7.26 12.33
CA ASN A 25 5.44 7.94 13.62
C ASN A 25 6.61 7.54 14.52
N LYS A 26 6.97 6.24 14.57
CA LYS A 26 8.03 5.73 15.46
C LYS A 26 9.43 5.89 14.85
N TYR A 27 9.56 5.77 13.53
CA TYR A 27 10.86 5.67 12.86
C TYR A 27 11.08 6.75 11.80
N ASN A 28 10.16 7.71 11.69
CA ASN A 28 10.22 8.83 10.74
C ASN A 28 10.39 8.38 9.27
N MET A 29 9.87 7.19 8.94
CA MET A 29 9.89 6.69 7.57
C MET A 29 8.89 7.44 6.70
N LYS A 30 9.27 7.76 5.47
CA LYS A 30 8.41 8.49 4.54
C LYS A 30 7.42 7.54 3.87
N VAL A 31 6.14 7.83 4.01
CA VAL A 31 5.05 7.03 3.41
C VAL A 31 4.50 7.73 2.18
N LEU A 32 4.57 7.07 1.03
CA LEU A 32 4.08 7.55 -0.24
C LEU A 32 2.55 7.72 -0.20
N GLN A 33 2.09 8.93 -0.53
CA GLN A 33 0.67 9.27 -0.69
C GLN A 33 0.31 9.29 -2.16
N SER A 34 -0.17 8.15 -2.68
CA SER A 34 -0.54 8.02 -4.09
C SER A 34 -1.62 9.03 -4.51
N TYR A 35 -1.58 9.47 -5.75
CA TYR A 35 -2.62 10.31 -6.33
C TYR A 35 -3.92 9.53 -6.53
N THR A 36 -5.05 10.17 -6.29
CA THR A 36 -6.37 9.58 -6.58
C THR A 36 -7.38 10.62 -7.02
N THR A 37 -8.26 10.23 -7.97
CA THR A 37 -9.40 11.02 -8.38
C THR A 37 -10.64 10.79 -7.52
N ARG A 38 -10.56 9.90 -6.53
CA ARG A 38 -11.63 9.66 -5.56
C ARG A 38 -11.79 10.90 -4.67
N PRO A 39 -13.02 11.35 -4.39
CA PRO A 39 -13.22 12.38 -3.39
C PRO A 39 -12.83 11.89 -1.99
N LYS A 40 -12.40 12.80 -1.12
CA LYS A 40 -12.15 12.50 0.29
C LYS A 40 -13.43 11.96 0.95
N ARG A 41 -13.30 11.00 1.85
CA ARG A 41 -14.40 10.47 2.67
C ARG A 41 -14.77 11.39 3.81
N ASN A 42 -13.80 12.16 4.28
CA ASN A 42 -13.95 13.20 5.31
C ASN A 42 -12.82 14.23 5.13
N GLU A 43 -12.98 15.39 5.76
CA GLU A 43 -12.03 16.51 5.63
C GLU A 43 -10.61 16.18 6.09
N ASN A 44 -10.48 15.32 7.09
CA ASN A 44 -9.20 14.94 7.69
C ASN A 44 -8.59 13.66 7.08
N GLU A 45 -9.15 13.15 5.97
CA GLU A 45 -8.59 11.97 5.33
C GLU A 45 -7.21 12.27 4.74
N ASP A 46 -6.22 11.53 5.19
CA ASP A 46 -4.85 11.47 4.67
C ASP A 46 -4.58 10.12 3.95
N GLY A 47 -3.35 9.88 3.55
CA GLY A 47 -2.93 8.63 2.88
C GLY A 47 -3.02 8.68 1.35
N HIS A 48 -3.64 9.72 0.79
CA HIS A 48 -3.66 9.99 -0.65
C HIS A 48 -3.54 11.49 -0.94
N THR A 49 -2.99 11.80 -2.10
CA THR A 49 -3.06 13.14 -2.72
C THR A 49 -4.29 13.17 -3.62
N PHE A 50 -5.33 13.89 -3.19
CA PHE A 50 -6.60 13.96 -3.90
C PHE A 50 -6.54 15.01 -5.00
N VAL A 51 -6.83 14.61 -6.23
CA VAL A 51 -6.74 15.45 -7.43
C VAL A 51 -8.00 15.33 -8.29
N SER A 52 -8.28 16.34 -9.09
CA SER A 52 -9.30 16.26 -10.14
C SER A 52 -8.86 15.30 -11.26
N LEU A 53 -9.81 14.85 -12.08
CA LEU A 53 -9.48 14.03 -13.26
C LEU A 53 -8.54 14.78 -14.22
N GLY A 54 -8.73 16.10 -14.38
CA GLY A 54 -7.86 16.92 -15.24
C GLY A 54 -6.43 16.94 -14.73
N GLU A 55 -6.21 17.17 -13.43
CA GLU A 55 -4.88 17.12 -12.83
C GLU A 55 -4.25 15.73 -12.94
N TYR A 56 -5.04 14.67 -12.68
CA TYR A 56 -4.58 13.29 -12.82
C TYR A 56 -4.07 12.96 -14.22
N LEU A 57 -4.77 13.42 -15.26
CA LEU A 57 -4.37 13.21 -16.66
C LEU A 57 -3.09 13.95 -17.03
N LEU A 58 -2.74 15.02 -16.33
CA LEU A 58 -1.51 15.79 -16.51
C LEU A 58 -0.30 15.22 -15.76
N LEU A 59 -0.52 14.27 -14.82
CA LEU A 59 0.58 13.60 -14.11
C LEU A 59 1.47 12.86 -15.10
N LYS A 60 2.78 13.09 -14.98
CA LYS A 60 3.81 12.40 -15.77
C LYS A 60 4.43 11.26 -14.97
N ASP A 61 5.11 10.37 -15.68
CA ASP A 61 5.93 9.31 -15.10
C ASP A 61 5.18 8.46 -14.05
N LYS A 62 3.91 8.11 -14.37
CA LYS A 62 3.08 7.23 -13.55
C LYS A 62 3.63 5.81 -13.59
N VAL A 63 3.90 5.23 -12.43
CA VAL A 63 4.55 3.92 -12.28
C VAL A 63 3.72 2.85 -11.58
N ALA A 64 2.63 3.20 -10.95
CA ALA A 64 1.72 2.27 -10.28
C ALA A 64 0.28 2.75 -10.48
N GLU A 65 -0.26 2.55 -11.65
CA GLU A 65 -1.60 2.99 -12.00
C GLU A 65 -2.62 1.85 -11.83
N ASN A 66 -3.73 2.16 -11.19
CA ASN A 66 -4.86 1.24 -11.04
C ASN A 66 -6.19 1.98 -11.10
N LYS A 67 -7.27 1.28 -11.45
CA LYS A 67 -8.63 1.79 -11.41
C LYS A 67 -9.48 0.91 -10.49
N TYR A 68 -10.00 1.52 -9.42
CA TYR A 68 -10.86 0.84 -8.46
C TYR A 68 -12.15 1.64 -8.22
N SER A 69 -13.31 0.97 -8.28
CA SER A 69 -14.64 1.60 -8.08
C SER A 69 -14.87 2.85 -8.94
N GLY A 70 -14.35 2.89 -10.16
CA GLY A 70 -14.50 4.01 -11.09
C GLY A 70 -13.50 5.15 -10.89
N TYR A 71 -12.67 5.12 -9.86
CA TYR A 71 -11.65 6.12 -9.57
C TYR A 71 -10.25 5.63 -9.96
N PHE A 72 -9.40 6.56 -10.36
CA PHE A 72 -8.01 6.30 -10.69
C PHE A 72 -7.12 6.48 -9.46
N TYR A 73 -6.07 5.67 -9.41
CA TYR A 73 -5.00 5.73 -8.42
C TYR A 73 -3.67 5.59 -9.14
N CYS A 74 -2.65 6.34 -8.76
CA CYS A 74 -1.29 6.11 -9.23
C CYS A 74 -0.25 6.65 -8.25
N ALA A 75 0.97 6.13 -8.36
CA ALA A 75 2.18 6.80 -7.90
C ALA A 75 2.94 7.35 -9.10
N THR A 76 3.84 8.30 -8.85
CA THR A 76 4.80 8.79 -9.85
C THR A 76 6.21 8.32 -9.49
N GLU A 77 7.11 8.30 -10.45
CA GLU A 77 8.51 7.94 -10.22
C GLU A 77 9.16 8.85 -9.17
N GLU A 78 8.85 10.15 -9.19
CA GLU A 78 9.30 11.11 -8.19
C GLU A 78 8.87 10.69 -6.77
N GLN A 79 7.58 10.34 -6.59
CA GLN A 79 7.08 9.88 -5.30
C GLN A 79 7.78 8.59 -4.84
N VAL A 80 8.05 7.65 -5.75
CA VAL A 80 8.81 6.44 -5.43
C VAL A 80 10.22 6.79 -4.96
N ASN A 81 10.90 7.70 -5.65
CA ASN A 81 12.26 8.11 -5.30
C ASN A 81 12.36 8.80 -3.93
N GLU A 82 11.33 9.54 -3.52
CA GLU A 82 11.32 10.34 -2.29
C GLU A 82 10.85 9.61 -1.03
N ASN A 83 10.18 8.46 -1.18
CA ASN A 83 9.53 7.76 -0.07
C ASN A 83 10.16 6.39 0.22
N ASP A 84 9.92 5.87 1.43
CA ASP A 84 10.48 4.60 1.92
C ASP A 84 9.43 3.48 1.90
N ILE A 85 8.14 3.84 2.04
CA ILE A 85 7.02 2.90 2.15
C ILE A 85 5.92 3.28 1.16
N TYR A 86 5.34 2.28 0.52
CA TYR A 86 4.15 2.41 -0.31
C TYR A 86 3.12 1.33 0.02
N VAL A 87 1.85 1.70 0.14
CA VAL A 87 0.73 0.76 0.27
C VAL A 87 0.09 0.60 -1.10
N CYS A 88 0.20 -0.59 -1.69
CA CYS A 88 -0.23 -0.84 -3.06
C CYS A 88 -0.97 -2.17 -3.18
N ASP A 89 -1.72 -2.35 -4.25
CA ASP A 89 -2.36 -3.62 -4.62
C ASP A 89 -1.54 -4.40 -5.66
N CYS A 90 -2.02 -5.58 -6.03
CA CYS A 90 -1.31 -6.48 -6.95
C CYS A 90 -1.07 -5.86 -8.32
N GLU A 91 -2.06 -5.18 -8.90
CA GLU A 91 -1.94 -4.59 -10.23
C GLU A 91 -0.97 -3.39 -10.23
N GLY A 92 -1.06 -2.54 -9.19
CA GLY A 92 -0.12 -1.45 -9.03
C GLY A 92 1.33 -1.93 -8.85
N ILE A 93 1.56 -3.03 -8.12
CA ILE A 93 2.90 -3.63 -7.96
C ILE A 93 3.45 -4.16 -9.28
N LYS A 94 2.63 -4.85 -10.07
CA LYS A 94 3.05 -5.35 -11.40
C LYS A 94 3.50 -4.19 -12.28
N MET A 95 2.65 -3.16 -12.40
CA MET A 95 2.99 -1.98 -13.17
C MET A 95 4.23 -1.26 -12.63
N LEU A 96 4.35 -1.11 -11.31
CA LEU A 96 5.52 -0.50 -10.67
C LEU A 96 6.81 -1.22 -11.09
N ARG A 97 6.85 -2.56 -11.01
CA ARG A 97 8.02 -3.35 -11.40
C ARG A 97 8.35 -3.27 -12.90
N GLU A 98 7.33 -3.09 -13.75
CA GLU A 98 7.50 -2.99 -15.21
C GLU A 98 7.95 -1.60 -15.67
N THR A 99 7.45 -0.55 -15.03
CA THR A 99 7.57 0.83 -15.54
C THR A 99 8.53 1.71 -14.78
N TYR A 100 8.79 1.45 -13.49
CA TYR A 100 9.75 2.22 -12.71
C TYR A 100 11.18 2.05 -13.25
N LYS A 101 11.87 3.18 -13.48
CA LYS A 101 13.22 3.22 -14.06
C LYS A 101 14.26 3.85 -13.13
N GLY A 102 13.86 4.25 -11.92
CA GLY A 102 14.78 4.79 -10.92
C GLY A 102 15.65 3.71 -10.28
N ASP A 103 16.47 4.13 -9.32
CA ASP A 103 17.52 3.31 -8.72
C ASP A 103 17.06 2.55 -7.45
N LYS A 104 15.81 2.74 -6.99
CA LYS A 104 15.35 2.04 -5.79
C LYS A 104 15.02 0.58 -6.06
N LYS A 105 15.48 -0.29 -5.18
CA LYS A 105 15.05 -1.68 -5.08
C LYS A 105 13.61 -1.74 -4.55
N ILE A 106 12.72 -2.42 -5.26
CA ILE A 106 11.31 -2.57 -4.88
C ILE A 106 11.16 -3.89 -4.13
N ILE A 107 10.87 -3.82 -2.84
CA ILE A 107 10.69 -4.98 -1.94
C ILE A 107 9.23 -5.05 -1.52
N VAL A 108 8.57 -6.15 -1.84
CA VAL A 108 7.16 -6.38 -1.53
C VAL A 108 7.03 -7.22 -0.27
N VAL A 109 6.41 -6.64 0.76
CA VAL A 109 6.06 -7.32 2.02
C VAL A 109 4.57 -7.60 2.02
N ARG A 110 4.21 -8.88 1.90
CA ARG A 110 2.82 -9.33 2.00
C ARG A 110 2.43 -9.45 3.47
N LEU A 111 1.40 -8.73 3.84
CA LEU A 111 0.77 -8.84 5.15
C LEU A 111 -0.43 -9.77 5.04
N THR A 112 -0.49 -10.78 5.90
CA THR A 112 -1.61 -11.72 6.01
C THR A 112 -2.33 -11.55 7.34
N CYS A 113 -3.60 -11.95 7.37
CA CYS A 113 -4.46 -11.91 8.55
C CYS A 113 -5.67 -12.81 8.29
N PRO A 114 -6.15 -13.60 9.25
CA PRO A 114 -7.35 -14.42 9.10
C PRO A 114 -8.55 -13.57 8.63
N ARG A 115 -9.37 -14.14 7.73
CA ARG A 115 -10.49 -13.44 7.09
C ARG A 115 -11.48 -12.86 8.13
N ASP A 116 -11.83 -13.64 9.15
CA ASP A 116 -12.74 -13.20 10.20
C ASP A 116 -12.19 -12.02 11.01
N GLU A 117 -10.89 -12.00 11.25
CA GLU A 117 -10.22 -10.88 11.91
C GLU A 117 -10.19 -9.63 11.02
N ARG A 118 -9.93 -9.78 9.71
CA ARG A 118 -10.00 -8.68 8.75
C ARG A 118 -11.40 -8.04 8.72
N ILE A 119 -12.45 -8.87 8.72
CA ILE A 119 -13.84 -8.42 8.77
C ILE A 119 -14.10 -7.62 10.06
N LYS A 120 -13.73 -8.14 11.23
CA LYS A 120 -13.86 -7.43 12.52
C LYS A 120 -13.15 -6.07 12.53
N ARG A 121 -11.95 -5.99 11.94
CA ARG A 121 -11.20 -4.73 11.82
C ARG A 121 -11.94 -3.72 10.91
N MET A 122 -12.49 -4.19 9.79
CA MET A 122 -13.29 -3.33 8.89
C MET A 122 -14.59 -2.85 9.53
N GLU A 123 -15.23 -3.64 10.41
CA GLU A 123 -16.41 -3.24 11.18
C GLU A 123 -16.07 -2.14 12.20
N LYS A 124 -14.94 -2.26 12.90
CA LYS A 124 -14.43 -1.21 13.80
C LYS A 124 -14.19 0.12 13.09
N ASP A 125 -13.79 0.08 11.82
CA ASP A 125 -13.66 1.27 10.96
C ASP A 125 -15.00 1.87 10.53
N ARG A 126 -16.13 1.44 11.11
CA ARG A 126 -17.51 1.88 10.83
C ARG A 126 -17.93 1.69 9.36
N ARG A 127 -17.40 0.70 8.68
CA ARG A 127 -17.85 0.34 7.35
C ARG A 127 -19.16 -0.43 7.40
N THR A 128 -20.03 -0.22 6.41
CA THR A 128 -21.29 -0.99 6.34
C THR A 128 -21.02 -2.43 5.94
N SER A 129 -21.87 -3.35 6.39
CA SER A 129 -21.77 -4.79 6.05
C SER A 129 -21.72 -5.02 4.53
N GLN A 130 -22.50 -4.23 3.77
CA GLN A 130 -22.49 -4.29 2.31
C GLN A 130 -21.10 -3.90 1.73
N THR A 131 -20.50 -2.84 2.23
CA THR A 131 -19.16 -2.39 1.81
C THR A 131 -18.10 -3.42 2.15
N ILE A 132 -18.20 -4.06 3.31
CA ILE A 132 -17.28 -5.12 3.75
C ILE A 132 -17.39 -6.33 2.82
N LEU A 133 -18.61 -6.80 2.55
CA LEU A 133 -18.84 -7.94 1.66
C LEU A 133 -18.31 -7.70 0.25
N LEU A 134 -18.58 -6.52 -0.35
CA LEU A 134 -18.10 -6.18 -1.68
C LEU A 134 -16.58 -6.12 -1.75
N ARG A 135 -15.92 -5.61 -0.70
CA ARG A 135 -14.46 -5.60 -0.62
C ARG A 135 -13.86 -6.97 -0.47
N ASP A 136 -14.44 -7.80 0.38
CA ASP A 136 -13.95 -9.16 0.60
C ASP A 136 -14.06 -10.01 -0.66
N LEU A 137 -15.18 -9.91 -1.40
CA LEU A 137 -15.36 -10.56 -2.70
C LEU A 137 -14.41 -10.03 -3.79
N TYR A 138 -14.11 -8.74 -3.77
CA TYR A 138 -13.13 -8.16 -4.67
C TYR A 138 -11.72 -8.66 -4.34
N ASP A 139 -11.35 -8.64 -3.06
CA ASP A 139 -10.04 -9.04 -2.59
C ASP A 139 -9.74 -10.51 -2.89
N GLU A 140 -10.73 -11.41 -2.76
CA GLU A 140 -10.59 -12.83 -3.08
C GLU A 140 -10.05 -13.07 -4.51
N LYS A 141 -10.50 -12.27 -5.48
CA LYS A 141 -10.03 -12.33 -6.85
C LYS A 141 -8.73 -11.58 -7.09
N ALA A 142 -8.65 -10.35 -6.53
CA ALA A 142 -7.53 -9.45 -6.77
C ALA A 142 -6.22 -9.95 -6.15
N PHE A 143 -6.31 -10.72 -5.05
CA PHE A 143 -5.15 -11.20 -4.30
C PHE A 143 -4.84 -12.69 -4.48
N GLN A 144 -5.53 -13.40 -5.40
CA GLN A 144 -5.31 -14.84 -5.62
C GLN A 144 -3.85 -15.20 -5.98
N TYR A 145 -3.08 -14.27 -6.52
CA TYR A 145 -1.66 -14.45 -6.87
C TYR A 145 -0.73 -13.53 -6.07
N ALA A 146 -1.22 -12.95 -4.98
CA ALA A 146 -0.45 -11.98 -4.19
C ALA A 146 0.85 -12.56 -3.62
N ASP A 147 0.83 -13.83 -3.23
CA ASP A 147 1.99 -14.54 -2.67
C ASP A 147 3.14 -14.64 -3.69
N MET A 148 2.81 -14.72 -4.99
CA MET A 148 3.82 -14.76 -6.05
C MET A 148 4.51 -13.40 -6.30
N LEU A 149 3.91 -12.31 -5.81
CA LEU A 149 4.49 -10.97 -5.91
C LEU A 149 5.35 -10.60 -4.70
N ALA A 150 5.21 -11.35 -3.61
CA ALA A 150 5.86 -11.05 -2.33
C ALA A 150 7.32 -11.52 -2.30
N ASP A 151 8.20 -10.65 -1.80
CA ASP A 151 9.58 -10.99 -1.47
C ASP A 151 9.64 -11.48 -0.01
N TYR A 152 8.74 -10.97 0.85
CA TYR A 152 8.57 -11.37 2.26
C TYR A 152 7.10 -11.51 2.61
N MET A 153 6.80 -12.39 3.58
CA MET A 153 5.44 -12.58 4.12
C MET A 153 5.47 -12.45 5.64
N LEU A 154 4.52 -11.68 6.20
CA LEU A 154 4.35 -11.49 7.64
C LEU A 154 2.87 -11.64 8.02
N ASP A 155 2.61 -12.41 9.06
CA ASP A 155 1.29 -12.47 9.69
C ASP A 155 1.10 -11.28 10.63
N ASN A 156 0.02 -10.51 10.45
CA ASN A 156 -0.29 -9.38 11.30
C ASN A 156 -1.27 -9.74 12.40
N ASP A 157 -0.83 -10.63 13.29
CA ASP A 157 -1.55 -11.01 14.52
C ASP A 157 -1.23 -10.02 15.66
N ASN A 158 0.01 -9.57 15.72
CA ASN A 158 0.50 -8.58 16.68
C ASN A 158 1.07 -7.36 15.93
N LEU A 159 0.46 -6.20 16.15
CA LEU A 159 0.86 -4.96 15.44
C LEU A 159 2.32 -4.58 15.71
N GLU A 160 2.78 -4.64 16.96
CA GLU A 160 4.12 -4.20 17.33
C GLU A 160 5.19 -5.11 16.71
N GLU A 161 5.02 -6.41 16.81
CA GLU A 161 5.92 -7.40 16.20
C GLU A 161 5.95 -7.29 14.68
N THR A 162 4.79 -7.01 14.06
CA THR A 162 4.72 -6.83 12.60
C THR A 162 5.42 -5.54 12.16
N VAL A 163 5.25 -4.45 12.90
CA VAL A 163 5.95 -3.17 12.63
C VAL A 163 7.46 -3.36 12.73
N ASP A 164 7.94 -4.05 13.78
CA ASP A 164 9.36 -4.34 13.96
C ASP A 164 9.89 -5.28 12.87
N GLY A 165 9.10 -6.26 12.45
CA GLY A 165 9.43 -7.17 11.35
C GLY A 165 9.57 -6.44 10.01
N VAL A 166 8.64 -5.54 9.68
CA VAL A 166 8.72 -4.72 8.46
C VAL A 166 9.94 -3.80 8.50
N ARG A 167 10.21 -3.18 9.66
CA ARG A 167 11.40 -2.35 9.85
C ARG A 167 12.68 -3.16 9.66
N TYR A 168 12.78 -4.33 10.27
CA TYR A 168 13.95 -5.20 10.12
C TYR A 168 14.22 -5.57 8.66
N ILE A 169 13.16 -5.91 7.91
CA ILE A 169 13.27 -6.17 6.46
C ILE A 169 13.85 -4.95 5.74
N TYR A 170 13.35 -3.76 6.03
CA TYR A 170 13.83 -2.52 5.41
C TYR A 170 15.32 -2.28 5.68
N GLU A 171 15.75 -2.38 6.94
CA GLU A 171 17.13 -2.18 7.35
C GLU A 171 18.05 -3.20 6.68
N LYS A 172 17.67 -4.47 6.68
CA LYS A 172 18.40 -5.57 6.01
C LYS A 172 18.59 -5.29 4.52
N GLU A 173 17.52 -4.93 3.82
CA GLU A 173 17.57 -4.68 2.38
C GLU A 173 18.37 -3.42 2.02
N CYS A 174 18.45 -2.44 2.93
CA CYS A 174 19.31 -1.27 2.79
C CYS A 174 20.80 -1.56 3.01
N GLU A 175 21.15 -2.61 3.79
CA GLU A 175 22.54 -3.00 4.08
C GLU A 175 23.14 -3.90 2.98
N GLU A 176 22.30 -4.66 2.26
CA GLU A 176 22.72 -5.58 1.20
C GLU A 176 23.04 -4.90 -0.14
N ASP A 177 22.80 -3.59 -0.27
CA ASP A 177 23.11 -2.72 -1.41
C ASP A 177 24.40 -1.90 -1.19
#